data_910eb171e375f1f88376c3625c0cf3f4
#
_entry.id   910eb171e375f1f88376c3625c0cf3f4
#
_cell.length_a   1.000
_cell.length_b   1.000
_cell.length_c   1.000
_cell.angle_alpha   90.00
_cell.angle_beta   90.00
_cell.angle_gamma   90.00
#
_symmetry.space_group_name_H-M   'P 1'
#
loop_
_entity.id
_entity.type
_entity.pdbx_description
1 polymer ?
#
loop_
_entity_poly.entity_id
_entity_poly.type
_entity_poly.pdbx_seq_one_letter_code
_entity_poly.pdbx_strand_id
1 'polypeptide(L)'
;MTAFSPIVALVRHGNDTEALMTEVILPLAIDRLYGQLTMPQLVSVDTADEAKNHGDTIRIAKPIEFSDADDHPTDSAGSQSEDITAGKVDVKLDRHLYKQFAMKDVEFLAHANSLSLPSAAEAAVDALARTVNKNLFSLYKDIPYISGNPASTAGRDKTDLIAARKEMQNRKILNGRNIVLTSDTEADLLLEFSKINESGDANVVSQGLIGRKYGFDLYSDVQAPYHVAGSAAANAGMTLAAEALVGATALSLAGVDGAAFVKGDVLTIAGSHQTFVVTADTTGSVVPVYPAVVDSIAPGTAVTVVGDHPVDLAFTKSAFLIAFRNLEVPEDAAGVNFAQMSDPRTGISLRMLRWYEPRTESTQWKFETLCGLKTVSPERALRLGGH
;
A
#
# COMPACT_ATOMS: atom_id res chain seq x y z
N MET A 1 -25.09 -60.76 46.83
CA MET A 1 -24.90 -59.33 47.10
C MET A 1 -23.62 -58.90 46.38
N THR A 2 -23.75 -58.42 45.20
CA THR A 2 -22.66 -57.96 44.35
C THR A 2 -22.62 -56.44 44.41
N ALA A 3 -21.56 -55.91 45.02
CA ALA A 3 -21.34 -54.49 45.12
C ALA A 3 -20.93 -53.89 43.74
N PHE A 4 -21.74 -53.06 43.21
CA PHE A 4 -21.41 -52.20 42.05
C PHE A 4 -20.46 -51.10 42.53
N SER A 5 -19.24 -51.08 41.99
CA SER A 5 -18.31 -49.97 42.14
C SER A 5 -18.66 -48.94 41.08
N PRO A 6 -18.92 -47.68 41.41
CA PRO A 6 -19.13 -46.66 40.38
C PRO A 6 -17.78 -46.32 39.73
N ILE A 7 -17.68 -46.58 38.44
CA ILE A 7 -16.63 -46.02 37.61
C ILE A 7 -16.84 -44.50 37.56
N VAL A 8 -16.06 -43.78 38.35
CA VAL A 8 -15.93 -42.33 38.19
C VAL A 8 -15.26 -42.12 36.84
N ALA A 9 -16.06 -41.77 35.87
CA ALA A 9 -15.54 -41.25 34.59
C ALA A 9 -14.73 -39.99 34.92
N LEU A 10 -13.42 -40.12 34.80
CA LEU A 10 -12.51 -38.96 34.81
C LEU A 10 -12.92 -38.09 33.62
N VAL A 11 -13.72 -37.08 33.87
CA VAL A 11 -13.95 -36.01 32.89
C VAL A 11 -12.56 -35.34 32.69
N ARG A 12 -11.86 -35.73 31.66
CA ARG A 12 -10.72 -34.96 31.19
C ARG A 12 -11.29 -33.61 30.76
N HIS A 13 -11.10 -32.61 31.57
CA HIS A 13 -11.18 -31.23 31.12
C HIS A 13 -9.99 -31.04 30.18
N GLY A 14 -10.13 -31.49 28.94
CA GLY A 14 -9.28 -31.05 27.86
C GLY A 14 -9.56 -29.56 27.70
N ASN A 15 -8.60 -28.71 27.99
CA ASN A 15 -8.66 -27.35 27.54
C ASN A 15 -8.85 -27.40 26.03
N ASP A 16 -10.04 -27.05 25.56
CA ASP A 16 -10.34 -26.92 24.14
C ASP A 16 -9.66 -25.67 23.62
N THR A 17 -8.34 -25.80 23.45
CA THR A 17 -7.49 -24.71 22.97
C THR A 17 -7.76 -24.40 21.51
N GLU A 18 -8.42 -25.29 20.78
CA GLU A 18 -8.81 -25.11 19.39
C GLU A 18 -10.00 -24.14 19.29
N ALA A 19 -11.00 -24.30 20.13
CA ALA A 19 -12.10 -23.35 20.25
C ALA A 19 -11.60 -21.97 20.68
N LEU A 20 -10.66 -21.89 21.64
CA LEU A 20 -10.06 -20.63 22.06
C LEU A 20 -9.31 -19.93 20.90
N MET A 21 -8.62 -20.68 20.06
CA MET A 21 -7.92 -20.13 18.88
C MET A 21 -8.90 -19.52 17.89
N THR A 22 -9.96 -20.25 17.56
CA THR A 22 -10.91 -19.84 16.50
C THR A 22 -11.89 -18.78 16.99
N GLU A 23 -12.41 -18.94 18.22
CA GLU A 23 -13.49 -18.10 18.72
C GLU A 23 -13.03 -16.81 19.41
N VAL A 24 -11.81 -16.78 19.95
CA VAL A 24 -11.34 -15.64 20.76
C VAL A 24 -10.11 -14.97 20.17
N ILE A 25 -9.04 -15.72 19.92
CA ILE A 25 -7.76 -15.12 19.54
C ILE A 25 -7.80 -14.59 18.11
N LEU A 26 -8.35 -15.35 17.18
CA LEU A 26 -8.33 -14.99 15.77
C LEU A 26 -9.21 -13.78 15.42
N PRO A 27 -10.46 -13.67 15.92
CA PRO A 27 -11.27 -12.46 15.72
C PRO A 27 -10.62 -11.20 16.30
N LEU A 28 -10.06 -11.30 17.52
CA LEU A 28 -9.35 -10.20 18.17
C LEU A 28 -8.10 -9.79 17.37
N ALA A 29 -7.38 -10.77 16.83
CA ALA A 29 -6.20 -10.53 16.00
C ALA A 29 -6.56 -9.82 14.68
N ILE A 30 -7.66 -10.19 14.03
CA ILE A 30 -8.13 -9.54 12.80
C ILE A 30 -8.59 -8.11 13.07
N ASP A 31 -9.36 -7.89 14.13
CA ASP A 31 -9.84 -6.55 14.48
C ASP A 31 -8.69 -5.61 14.82
N ARG A 32 -7.69 -6.12 15.55
CA ARG A 32 -6.46 -5.38 15.83
C ARG A 32 -5.63 -5.13 14.59
N LEU A 33 -5.47 -6.13 13.71
CA LEU A 33 -4.76 -5.98 12.45
C LEU A 33 -5.38 -4.85 11.63
N TYR A 34 -6.70 -4.86 11.48
CA TYR A 34 -7.42 -3.81 10.75
C TYR A 34 -7.26 -2.44 11.38
N GLY A 35 -7.33 -2.33 12.71
CA GLY A 35 -7.16 -1.08 13.44
C GLY A 35 -5.77 -0.45 13.29
N GLN A 36 -4.74 -1.25 13.04
CA GLN A 36 -3.36 -0.79 12.84
C GLN A 36 -3.04 -0.43 11.38
N LEU A 37 -3.93 -0.76 10.44
CA LEU A 37 -3.71 -0.56 9.02
C LEU A 37 -4.31 0.78 8.55
N THR A 38 -3.46 1.76 8.26
CA THR A 38 -3.91 3.04 7.67
C THR A 38 -4.18 2.88 6.18
N MET A 39 -3.20 2.45 5.40
CA MET A 39 -3.30 2.36 3.94
C MET A 39 -4.38 1.39 3.44
N PRO A 40 -4.53 0.16 3.97
CA PRO A 40 -5.56 -0.77 3.51
C PRO A 40 -6.99 -0.27 3.69
N GLN A 41 -7.24 0.62 4.64
CA GLN A 41 -8.56 1.25 4.81
C GLN A 41 -8.89 2.26 3.70
N LEU A 42 -7.84 2.85 3.10
CA LEU A 42 -7.95 3.93 2.11
C LEU A 42 -7.87 3.45 0.67
N VAL A 43 -7.55 2.16 0.44
CA VAL A 43 -7.42 1.57 -0.90
C VAL A 43 -8.55 0.59 -1.22
N SER A 44 -8.62 0.13 -2.46
CA SER A 44 -9.54 -0.94 -2.83
C SER A 44 -9.06 -2.27 -2.28
N VAL A 45 -9.97 -3.02 -1.66
CA VAL A 45 -9.70 -4.37 -1.16
C VAL A 45 -10.55 -5.35 -1.95
N ASP A 46 -9.92 -6.43 -2.42
CA ASP A 46 -10.63 -7.55 -3.02
C ASP A 46 -11.05 -8.53 -1.93
N THR A 47 -12.35 -8.78 -1.81
CA THR A 47 -12.98 -9.55 -0.73
C THR A 47 -13.37 -10.97 -1.14
N ALA A 48 -12.91 -11.47 -2.29
CA ALA A 48 -13.21 -12.84 -2.68
C ALA A 48 -12.56 -13.86 -1.72
N ASP A 49 -13.33 -14.86 -1.30
CA ASP A 49 -12.94 -15.83 -0.26
C ASP A 49 -12.43 -17.16 -0.87
N GLU A 50 -11.76 -17.11 -2.00
CA GLU A 50 -11.15 -18.29 -2.60
C GLU A 50 -9.79 -18.59 -1.96
N ALA A 51 -9.56 -19.85 -1.58
CA ALA A 51 -8.24 -20.32 -1.18
C ALA A 51 -7.28 -20.30 -2.39
N LYS A 52 -6.09 -19.75 -2.21
CA LYS A 52 -5.06 -19.63 -3.25
C LYS A 52 -3.69 -19.94 -2.67
N ASN A 53 -2.76 -20.26 -3.55
CA ASN A 53 -1.37 -20.51 -3.21
C ASN A 53 -0.50 -19.28 -3.48
N HIS A 54 0.65 -19.23 -2.80
CA HIS A 54 1.66 -18.22 -3.08
C HIS A 54 2.11 -18.31 -4.54
N GLY A 55 2.06 -17.17 -5.24
CA GLY A 55 2.43 -17.07 -6.65
C GLY A 55 1.24 -17.10 -7.62
N ASP A 56 0.04 -17.44 -7.15
CA ASP A 56 -1.17 -17.38 -7.95
C ASP A 56 -1.50 -15.95 -8.38
N THR A 57 -2.19 -15.82 -9.50
CA THR A 57 -2.57 -14.53 -10.07
C THR A 57 -4.09 -14.39 -10.07
N ILE A 58 -4.56 -13.29 -9.48
CA ILE A 58 -5.98 -12.92 -9.51
C ILE A 58 -6.18 -11.90 -10.61
N ARG A 59 -7.23 -12.08 -11.41
CA ARG A 59 -7.61 -11.15 -12.47
C ARG A 59 -8.81 -10.33 -12.05
N ILE A 60 -8.60 -9.01 -12.00
CA ILE A 60 -9.64 -8.05 -11.63
C ILE A 60 -9.94 -7.17 -12.83
N ALA A 61 -11.23 -6.96 -13.12
CA ALA A 61 -11.64 -6.09 -14.20
C ALA A 61 -11.32 -4.62 -13.84
N LYS A 62 -10.64 -3.91 -14.74
CA LYS A 62 -10.48 -2.45 -14.62
C LYS A 62 -11.81 -1.79 -14.98
N PRO A 63 -12.23 -0.72 -14.28
CA PRO A 63 -13.39 0.06 -14.70
C PRO A 63 -13.24 0.49 -16.16
N ILE A 64 -14.34 0.40 -16.91
CA ILE A 64 -14.39 0.83 -18.31
C ILE A 64 -14.52 2.37 -18.29
N GLU A 65 -13.68 3.04 -19.04
CA GLU A 65 -13.75 4.48 -19.27
C GLU A 65 -14.06 4.71 -20.75
N PHE A 66 -15.08 5.52 -21.03
CA PHE A 66 -15.41 5.98 -22.38
C PHE A 66 -14.80 7.34 -22.64
N SER A 67 -14.62 7.68 -23.91
CA SER A 67 -14.31 9.04 -24.34
C SER A 67 -15.44 10.02 -23.98
N ASP A 68 -15.22 11.31 -24.19
CA ASP A 68 -16.29 12.29 -24.01
C ASP A 68 -17.41 12.03 -25.05
N ALA A 69 -18.66 12.32 -24.71
CA ALA A 69 -19.81 12.07 -25.58
C ALA A 69 -19.71 12.86 -26.89
N ASP A 70 -19.99 12.19 -27.99
CA ASP A 70 -20.06 12.81 -29.32
C ASP A 70 -21.42 13.46 -29.56
N ASP A 71 -21.43 14.53 -30.36
CA ASP A 71 -22.69 15.12 -30.84
C ASP A 71 -23.40 14.18 -31.83
N HIS A 72 -24.70 14.06 -31.70
CA HIS A 72 -25.48 13.23 -32.61
C HIS A 72 -25.39 13.79 -34.04
N PRO A 73 -24.91 12.98 -35.02
CA PRO A 73 -24.81 13.44 -36.39
C PRO A 73 -26.19 13.87 -36.91
N THR A 74 -26.23 15.02 -37.54
CA THR A 74 -27.46 15.57 -38.17
C THR A 74 -27.75 15.01 -39.57
N ASP A 75 -26.82 14.26 -40.09
CA ASP A 75 -26.90 13.57 -41.37
C ASP A 75 -27.21 12.09 -41.23
N SER A 76 -27.44 11.40 -42.35
CA SER A 76 -27.78 9.96 -42.37
C SER A 76 -26.58 9.02 -42.06
N ALA A 77 -25.47 9.54 -41.59
CA ALA A 77 -24.26 8.74 -41.31
C ALA A 77 -24.38 7.80 -40.09
N GLY A 78 -25.39 7.98 -39.26
CA GLY A 78 -25.63 7.19 -38.04
C GLY A 78 -24.62 7.45 -36.93
N SER A 79 -25.00 7.16 -35.71
CA SER A 79 -24.11 7.25 -34.55
C SER A 79 -23.05 6.14 -34.61
N GLN A 80 -21.77 6.48 -34.31
CA GLN A 80 -20.72 5.47 -34.22
C GLN A 80 -20.68 4.91 -32.80
N SER A 81 -20.41 3.62 -32.68
CA SER A 81 -20.21 2.97 -31.39
C SER A 81 -18.71 2.92 -31.03
N GLU A 82 -18.37 3.30 -29.81
CA GLU A 82 -17.05 3.09 -29.26
C GLU A 82 -16.90 1.63 -28.80
N ASP A 83 -15.75 1.01 -29.12
CA ASP A 83 -15.48 -0.36 -28.71
C ASP A 83 -15.22 -0.44 -27.18
N ILE A 84 -15.93 -1.34 -26.52
CA ILE A 84 -15.74 -1.59 -25.10
C ILE A 84 -14.47 -2.41 -24.89
N THR A 85 -13.39 -1.77 -24.46
CA THR A 85 -12.16 -2.46 -24.09
C THR A 85 -12.14 -2.71 -22.59
N ALA A 86 -12.51 -3.92 -22.17
CA ALA A 86 -12.41 -4.33 -20.77
C ALA A 86 -10.94 -4.59 -20.41
N GLY A 87 -10.30 -3.62 -19.79
CA GLY A 87 -8.97 -3.78 -19.19
C GLY A 87 -9.00 -4.80 -18.04
N LYS A 88 -7.98 -5.65 -17.96
CA LYS A 88 -7.78 -6.58 -16.83
C LYS A 88 -6.50 -6.22 -16.11
N VAL A 89 -6.53 -6.26 -14.80
CA VAL A 89 -5.34 -6.07 -13.94
C VAL A 89 -5.04 -7.40 -13.28
N ASP A 90 -3.85 -7.92 -13.56
CA ASP A 90 -3.36 -9.13 -12.93
C ASP A 90 -2.66 -8.77 -11.62
N VAL A 91 -3.15 -9.27 -10.50
CA VAL A 91 -2.59 -9.13 -9.16
C VAL A 91 -1.97 -10.45 -8.75
N LYS A 92 -0.66 -10.45 -8.59
CA LYS A 92 0.07 -11.64 -8.15
C LYS A 92 0.11 -11.69 -6.63
N LEU A 93 -0.22 -12.86 -6.07
CA LEU A 93 -0.12 -13.14 -4.63
C LEU A 93 1.34 -13.51 -4.28
N ASP A 94 2.22 -12.53 -4.23
CA ASP A 94 3.67 -12.71 -4.04
C ASP A 94 4.14 -12.41 -2.61
N ARG A 95 3.25 -12.00 -1.72
CA ARG A 95 3.55 -11.64 -0.35
C ARG A 95 2.93 -12.63 0.63
N HIS A 96 3.70 -13.64 1.01
CA HIS A 96 3.37 -14.53 2.12
C HIS A 96 4.12 -14.05 3.37
N LEU A 97 3.42 -13.33 4.22
CA LEU A 97 3.98 -12.72 5.43
C LEU A 97 3.68 -13.60 6.63
N TYR A 98 4.64 -13.76 7.51
CA TYR A 98 4.45 -14.50 8.76
C TYR A 98 5.21 -13.86 9.92
N LYS A 99 4.69 -14.09 11.12
CA LYS A 99 5.38 -13.84 12.38
C LYS A 99 5.22 -15.04 13.29
N GLN A 100 6.35 -15.53 13.78
CA GLN A 100 6.39 -16.71 14.65
C GLN A 100 7.06 -16.35 15.97
N PHE A 101 6.57 -16.95 17.04
CA PHE A 101 7.18 -16.91 18.36
C PHE A 101 7.05 -18.26 19.04
N ALA A 102 7.92 -18.53 19.99
CA ALA A 102 7.98 -19.77 20.76
C ALA A 102 7.83 -19.45 22.25
N MET A 103 7.16 -20.31 22.99
CA MET A 103 7.14 -20.31 24.45
C MET A 103 7.71 -21.64 24.94
N LYS A 104 8.79 -21.59 25.71
CA LYS A 104 9.37 -22.79 26.32
C LYS A 104 8.52 -23.26 27.50
N ASP A 105 8.51 -24.56 27.74
CA ASP A 105 7.73 -25.15 28.83
C ASP A 105 8.12 -24.61 30.21
N VAL A 106 9.42 -24.33 30.42
CA VAL A 106 9.94 -23.71 31.64
C VAL A 106 9.41 -22.27 31.82
N GLU A 107 9.31 -21.49 30.74
CA GLU A 107 8.77 -20.12 30.77
C GLU A 107 7.26 -20.13 31.02
N PHE A 108 6.56 -21.09 30.44
CA PHE A 108 5.12 -21.26 30.64
C PHE A 108 4.79 -21.58 32.11
N LEU A 109 5.57 -22.46 32.75
CA LEU A 109 5.40 -22.79 34.17
C LEU A 109 5.76 -21.62 35.09
N ALA A 110 6.82 -20.88 34.77
CA ALA A 110 7.28 -19.76 35.58
C ALA A 110 6.39 -18.51 35.50
N HIS A 111 5.72 -18.33 34.37
CA HIS A 111 4.96 -17.11 34.07
C HIS A 111 3.48 -17.37 33.76
N ALA A 112 2.94 -18.51 34.17
CA ALA A 112 1.55 -18.90 33.90
C ALA A 112 0.49 -17.83 34.28
N ASN A 113 0.85 -16.90 35.16
CA ASN A 113 -0.02 -15.81 35.61
C ASN A 113 0.35 -14.43 35.06
N SER A 114 1.49 -14.24 34.40
CA SER A 114 1.98 -12.91 34.03
C SER A 114 2.24 -12.70 32.53
N LEU A 115 2.56 -13.74 31.76
CA LEU A 115 2.64 -13.64 30.30
C LEU A 115 1.31 -14.07 29.70
N SER A 116 0.51 -13.10 29.35
CA SER A 116 -0.70 -13.40 28.61
C SER A 116 -0.35 -13.76 27.17
N LEU A 117 -0.67 -14.99 26.74
CA LEU A 117 -0.61 -15.38 25.34
C LEU A 117 -1.24 -14.32 24.41
N PRO A 118 -2.35 -13.64 24.81
CA PRO A 118 -2.90 -12.54 24.04
C PRO A 118 -1.89 -11.44 23.71
N SER A 119 -1.02 -11.01 24.62
CA SER A 119 -0.08 -9.90 24.38
C SER A 119 1.00 -10.25 23.36
N ALA A 120 1.51 -11.48 23.36
CA ALA A 120 2.48 -11.96 22.36
C ALA A 120 1.83 -12.10 20.98
N ALA A 121 0.59 -12.58 20.93
CA ALA A 121 -0.21 -12.67 19.72
C ALA A 121 -0.49 -11.27 19.15
N GLU A 122 -0.89 -10.32 19.99
CA GLU A 122 -1.09 -8.91 19.60
C GLU A 122 0.17 -8.31 18.99
N ALA A 123 1.33 -8.47 19.63
CA ALA A 123 2.61 -7.97 19.11
C ALA A 123 2.99 -8.60 17.77
N ALA A 124 2.68 -9.88 17.56
CA ALA A 124 2.90 -10.57 16.30
C ALA A 124 2.00 -10.01 15.19
N VAL A 125 0.74 -9.76 15.49
CA VAL A 125 -0.23 -9.17 14.57
C VAL A 125 0.13 -7.73 14.22
N ASP A 126 0.55 -6.92 15.19
CA ASP A 126 1.03 -5.55 14.95
C ASP A 126 2.27 -5.54 14.01
N ALA A 127 3.15 -6.54 14.14
CA ALA A 127 4.30 -6.66 13.25
C ALA A 127 3.88 -7.02 11.81
N LEU A 128 2.86 -7.88 11.63
CA LEU A 128 2.27 -8.17 10.32
C LEU A 128 1.61 -6.93 9.72
N ALA A 129 0.82 -6.20 10.51
CA ALA A 129 0.16 -4.96 10.10
C ALA A 129 1.19 -3.96 9.55
N ARG A 130 2.24 -3.69 10.32
CA ARG A 130 3.31 -2.78 9.88
C ARG A 130 3.95 -3.22 8.57
N THR A 131 4.15 -4.52 8.37
CA THR A 131 4.76 -5.04 7.15
C THR A 131 3.82 -4.89 5.95
N VAL A 132 2.53 -5.19 6.11
CA VAL A 132 1.50 -5.00 5.07
C VAL A 132 1.42 -3.53 4.67
N ASN A 133 1.35 -2.63 5.65
CA ASN A 133 1.26 -1.19 5.43
C ASN A 133 2.50 -0.66 4.67
N LYS A 134 3.70 -1.06 5.12
CA LYS A 134 4.96 -0.70 4.44
C LYS A 134 5.02 -1.20 3.00
N ASN A 135 4.57 -2.43 2.76
CA ASN A 135 4.54 -2.99 1.41
C ASN A 135 3.56 -2.23 0.51
N LEU A 136 2.41 -1.81 1.04
CA LEU A 136 1.43 -1.03 0.29
C LEU A 136 1.98 0.37 -0.04
N PHE A 137 2.66 1.01 0.90
CA PHE A 137 3.36 2.26 0.63
C PHE A 137 4.39 2.12 -0.49
N SER A 138 5.07 0.97 -0.62
CA SER A 138 6.09 0.78 -1.66
C SER A 138 5.57 0.93 -3.10
N LEU A 139 4.25 0.90 -3.30
CA LEU A 139 3.59 1.17 -4.60
C LEU A 139 3.74 2.63 -5.06
N TYR A 140 4.17 3.55 -4.19
CA TYR A 140 4.47 4.94 -4.59
C TYR A 140 5.47 4.99 -5.76
N LYS A 141 6.34 3.97 -5.86
CA LYS A 141 7.36 3.86 -6.92
C LYS A 141 6.77 3.74 -8.33
N ASP A 142 5.49 3.43 -8.44
CA ASP A 142 4.81 3.34 -9.73
C ASP A 142 4.07 4.65 -10.10
N ILE A 143 4.13 5.70 -9.26
CA ILE A 143 3.41 6.96 -9.45
C ILE A 143 4.34 8.01 -10.05
N PRO A 144 4.09 8.43 -11.29
CA PRO A 144 4.92 9.43 -11.96
C PRO A 144 4.57 10.88 -11.60
N TYR A 145 3.36 11.10 -11.12
CA TYR A 145 2.81 12.44 -10.98
C TYR A 145 3.22 13.12 -9.69
N ILE A 146 3.62 14.37 -9.80
CA ILE A 146 4.03 15.20 -8.66
C ILE A 146 3.26 16.53 -8.66
N SER A 147 3.07 17.12 -7.48
CA SER A 147 2.62 18.50 -7.30
C SER A 147 3.74 19.27 -6.63
N GLY A 148 4.25 20.31 -7.29
CA GLY A 148 5.43 21.01 -6.80
C GLY A 148 6.72 20.18 -6.92
N ASN A 149 7.71 20.51 -6.10
CA ASN A 149 8.97 19.76 -6.01
C ASN A 149 8.99 18.91 -4.72
N PRO A 150 8.87 17.57 -4.79
CA PRO A 150 8.92 16.72 -3.60
C PRO A 150 10.23 16.84 -2.80
N ALA A 151 11.35 17.15 -3.45
CA ALA A 151 12.65 17.35 -2.81
C ALA A 151 12.85 18.77 -2.25
N SER A 152 11.83 19.64 -2.27
CA SER A 152 11.90 20.95 -1.63
C SER A 152 12.12 20.82 -0.13
N THR A 153 13.07 21.58 0.40
CA THR A 153 13.35 21.67 1.86
C THR A 153 12.45 22.67 2.55
N ALA A 154 11.62 23.42 1.81
CA ALA A 154 10.61 24.28 2.40
C ALA A 154 9.54 23.42 3.08
N GLY A 155 9.08 23.87 4.26
CA GLY A 155 7.97 23.23 4.96
C GLY A 155 6.72 23.22 4.07
N ARG A 156 5.88 22.20 4.25
CA ARG A 156 4.62 22.08 3.49
C ARG A 156 3.59 23.06 4.04
N ASP A 157 2.88 23.71 3.12
CA ASP A 157 1.87 24.69 3.47
C ASP A 157 0.53 24.44 2.77
N LYS A 158 -0.42 25.34 3.00
CA LYS A 158 -1.76 25.30 2.36
C LYS A 158 -1.69 25.42 0.83
N THR A 159 -0.66 26.09 0.28
CA THR A 159 -0.54 26.30 -1.17
C THR A 159 -0.22 24.99 -1.86
N ASP A 160 0.55 24.12 -1.22
CA ASP A 160 0.86 22.77 -1.71
C ASP A 160 -0.37 21.89 -1.82
N LEU A 161 -1.27 21.94 -0.82
CA LEU A 161 -2.54 21.23 -0.85
C LEU A 161 -3.46 21.75 -1.97
N ILE A 162 -3.48 23.08 -2.19
CA ILE A 162 -4.26 23.70 -3.26
C ILE A 162 -3.69 23.29 -4.64
N ALA A 163 -2.38 23.27 -4.80
CA ALA A 163 -1.71 22.82 -6.02
C ALA A 163 -1.98 21.34 -6.31
N ALA A 164 -1.89 20.46 -5.29
CA ALA A 164 -2.26 19.07 -5.43
C ALA A 164 -3.73 18.89 -5.83
N ARG A 165 -4.63 19.70 -5.26
CA ARG A 165 -6.03 19.70 -5.65
C ARG A 165 -6.21 20.10 -7.12
N LYS A 166 -5.52 21.14 -7.59
CA LYS A 166 -5.54 21.59 -8.98
C LYS A 166 -5.10 20.46 -9.91
N GLU A 167 -3.97 19.79 -9.59
CA GLU A 167 -3.47 18.68 -10.39
C GLU A 167 -4.46 17.50 -10.47
N MET A 168 -5.10 17.14 -9.35
CA MET A 168 -6.12 16.09 -9.36
C MET A 168 -7.39 16.52 -10.12
N GLN A 169 -7.77 17.80 -10.08
CA GLN A 169 -8.91 18.32 -10.86
C GLN A 169 -8.62 18.28 -12.36
N ASN A 170 -7.41 18.67 -12.79
CA ASN A 170 -6.99 18.59 -14.17
C ASN A 170 -7.12 17.17 -14.75
N ARG A 171 -7.01 16.16 -13.88
CA ARG A 171 -7.19 14.73 -14.22
C ARG A 171 -8.62 14.22 -14.01
N LYS A 172 -9.59 15.13 -13.95
CA LYS A 172 -11.01 14.80 -13.74
C LYS A 172 -11.31 14.05 -12.43
N ILE A 173 -10.42 14.11 -11.42
CA ILE A 173 -10.60 13.49 -10.09
C ILE A 173 -11.23 14.54 -9.17
N LEU A 174 -12.53 14.43 -8.91
CA LEU A 174 -13.28 15.45 -8.17
C LEU A 174 -13.55 15.08 -6.71
N ASN A 175 -13.72 13.79 -6.41
CA ASN A 175 -14.18 13.30 -5.11
C ASN A 175 -13.32 12.13 -4.59
N GLY A 176 -13.45 11.83 -3.29
CA GLY A 176 -12.82 10.66 -2.66
C GLY A 176 -11.29 10.76 -2.62
N ARG A 177 -10.78 11.98 -2.39
CA ARG A 177 -9.35 12.25 -2.33
C ARG A 177 -8.83 12.06 -0.92
N ASN A 178 -7.90 11.14 -0.73
CA ASN A 178 -7.19 10.92 0.52
C ASN A 178 -5.75 11.42 0.37
N ILE A 179 -5.18 11.96 1.43
CA ILE A 179 -3.74 12.21 1.53
C ILE A 179 -3.22 11.48 2.76
N VAL A 180 -2.13 10.76 2.58
CA VAL A 180 -1.36 10.20 3.69
C VAL A 180 -0.05 10.96 3.77
N LEU A 181 0.17 11.57 4.91
CA LEU A 181 1.30 12.45 5.21
C LEU A 181 2.37 11.72 6.00
N THR A 182 3.61 12.12 5.79
CA THR A 182 4.71 11.83 6.71
C THR A 182 4.56 12.66 7.98
N SER A 183 5.20 12.22 9.07
CA SER A 183 5.15 12.95 10.35
C SER A 183 5.71 14.37 10.26
N ASP A 184 6.72 14.58 9.42
CA ASP A 184 7.31 15.91 9.21
C ASP A 184 6.32 16.85 8.50
N THR A 185 5.71 16.37 7.43
CA THR A 185 4.68 17.13 6.70
C THR A 185 3.44 17.40 7.55
N GLU A 186 3.03 16.44 8.39
CA GLU A 186 1.95 16.65 9.34
C GLU A 186 2.28 17.78 10.31
N ALA A 187 3.51 17.81 10.86
CA ALA A 187 3.94 18.87 11.77
C ALA A 187 3.93 20.26 11.10
N ASP A 188 4.39 20.37 9.85
CA ASP A 188 4.36 21.60 9.08
C ASP A 188 2.91 22.10 8.88
N LEU A 189 2.01 21.21 8.47
CA LEU A 189 0.60 21.55 8.27
C LEU A 189 -0.12 21.88 9.59
N LEU A 190 0.21 21.20 10.69
CA LEU A 190 -0.32 21.56 12.01
C LEU A 190 0.13 22.95 12.43
N LEU A 191 1.39 23.33 12.18
CA LEU A 191 1.90 24.65 12.44
C LEU A 191 1.17 25.72 11.63
N GLU A 192 0.92 25.45 10.34
CA GLU A 192 0.16 26.36 9.47
C GLU A 192 -1.31 26.52 9.92
N PHE A 193 -1.98 25.40 10.24
CA PHE A 193 -3.37 25.40 10.68
C PHE A 193 -3.57 25.69 12.17
N SER A 194 -2.52 25.88 12.96
CA SER A 194 -2.64 26.27 14.37
C SER A 194 -3.16 27.70 14.55
N LYS A 195 -3.06 28.53 13.52
CA LYS A 195 -3.63 29.88 13.52
C LYS A 195 -5.15 29.77 13.40
N ILE A 196 -5.86 30.22 14.44
CA ILE A 196 -7.34 30.13 14.53
C ILE A 196 -8.06 30.72 13.31
N ASN A 197 -7.52 31.78 12.72
CA ASN A 197 -8.11 32.42 11.53
C ASN A 197 -7.97 31.56 10.25
N GLU A 198 -7.10 30.57 10.22
CA GLU A 198 -6.82 29.76 9.05
C GLU A 198 -7.39 28.34 9.17
N SER A 199 -7.51 27.82 10.38
CA SER A 199 -8.04 26.46 10.57
C SER A 199 -9.55 26.38 10.40
N GLY A 200 -10.28 27.42 10.81
CA GLY A 200 -11.73 27.39 10.87
C GLY A 200 -12.31 26.36 11.83
N ASP A 201 -11.46 25.62 12.57
CA ASP A 201 -11.84 24.54 13.47
C ASP A 201 -10.95 24.55 14.73
N ALA A 202 -11.58 24.66 15.90
CA ALA A 202 -10.89 24.64 17.18
C ALA A 202 -10.27 23.27 17.53
N ASN A 203 -10.72 22.19 16.90
CA ASN A 203 -10.22 20.84 17.15
C ASN A 203 -8.77 20.64 16.69
N VAL A 204 -8.32 21.36 15.68
CA VAL A 204 -6.93 21.31 15.20
C VAL A 204 -5.96 21.68 16.32
N VAL A 205 -6.29 22.75 17.04
CA VAL A 205 -5.44 23.25 18.13
C VAL A 205 -5.53 22.36 19.39
N SER A 206 -6.73 21.84 19.69
CA SER A 206 -6.96 21.08 20.92
C SER A 206 -6.59 19.60 20.81
N GLN A 207 -6.71 18.98 19.66
CA GLN A 207 -6.54 17.53 19.45
C GLN A 207 -5.44 17.17 18.45
N GLY A 208 -4.84 18.15 17.75
CA GLY A 208 -3.86 17.89 16.69
C GLY A 208 -4.43 17.16 15.48
N LEU A 209 -5.76 17.14 15.31
CA LEU A 209 -6.43 16.46 14.21
C LEU A 209 -6.74 17.44 13.09
N ILE A 210 -6.06 17.32 11.96
CA ILE A 210 -6.25 18.22 10.83
C ILE A 210 -7.61 17.95 10.15
N GLY A 211 -8.02 16.68 10.06
CA GLY A 211 -9.30 16.28 9.48
C GLY A 211 -9.37 16.55 7.97
N ARG A 212 -10.52 17.04 7.49
CA ARG A 212 -10.75 17.31 6.07
C ARG A 212 -10.45 18.76 5.74
N LYS A 213 -9.45 19.03 4.87
CA LYS A 213 -9.07 20.35 4.39
C LYS A 213 -8.92 20.37 2.87
N TYR A 214 -9.32 21.46 2.25
CA TYR A 214 -9.25 21.69 0.79
C TYR A 214 -9.80 20.56 -0.09
N GLY A 215 -10.73 19.75 0.46
CA GLY A 215 -11.36 18.63 -0.26
C GLY A 215 -10.56 17.34 -0.23
N PHE A 216 -9.57 17.25 0.64
CA PHE A 216 -8.84 16.04 0.99
C PHE A 216 -9.20 15.57 2.39
N ASP A 217 -9.27 14.27 2.57
CA ASP A 217 -9.26 13.61 3.86
C ASP A 217 -7.79 13.33 4.22
N LEU A 218 -7.30 13.97 5.29
CA LEU A 218 -5.89 13.95 5.68
C LEU A 218 -5.65 12.89 6.75
N TYR A 219 -4.68 12.03 6.50
CA TYR A 219 -4.22 10.98 7.42
C TYR A 219 -2.73 11.12 7.61
N SER A 220 -2.24 10.72 8.76
CA SER A 220 -0.81 10.64 9.06
C SER A 220 -0.41 9.20 9.32
N ASP A 221 0.77 8.81 8.82
CA ASP A 221 1.32 7.49 9.07
C ASP A 221 2.83 7.56 9.27
N VAL A 222 3.29 7.07 10.41
CA VAL A 222 4.73 7.00 10.76
C VAL A 222 5.51 6.10 9.80
N GLN A 223 4.83 5.21 9.06
CA GLN A 223 5.45 4.28 8.13
C GLN A 223 5.53 4.83 6.70
N ALA A 224 5.07 6.06 6.46
CA ALA A 224 5.24 6.71 5.18
C ALA A 224 6.74 6.73 4.81
N PRO A 225 7.12 6.26 3.61
CA PRO A 225 8.51 6.04 3.27
C PRO A 225 9.23 7.35 2.93
N TYR A 226 10.55 7.30 3.05
CA TYR A 226 11.44 8.29 2.48
C TYR A 226 12.04 7.71 1.20
N HIS A 227 11.91 8.41 0.08
CA HIS A 227 12.51 8.01 -1.19
C HIS A 227 13.97 8.45 -1.23
N VAL A 228 14.84 7.48 -1.46
CA VAL A 228 16.26 7.74 -1.71
C VAL A 228 16.48 7.63 -3.21
N ALA A 229 16.78 8.75 -3.84
CA ALA A 229 16.99 8.81 -5.27
C ALA A 229 18.30 8.14 -5.68
N GLY A 230 18.37 7.71 -6.93
CA GLY A 230 19.60 7.20 -7.51
C GLY A 230 20.69 8.29 -7.61
N SER A 231 21.94 7.89 -7.78
CA SER A 231 23.06 8.84 -7.91
C SER A 231 22.92 9.79 -9.11
N ALA A 232 22.05 9.46 -10.07
CA ALA A 232 21.67 10.34 -11.18
C ALA A 232 21.03 11.66 -10.73
N ALA A 233 20.42 11.71 -9.55
CA ALA A 233 19.83 12.94 -9.00
C ALA A 233 20.88 14.04 -8.71
N ALA A 234 22.14 13.66 -8.48
CA ALA A 234 23.24 14.59 -8.28
C ALA A 234 23.87 15.11 -9.59
N ASN A 235 23.51 14.53 -10.75
CA ASN A 235 24.07 14.92 -12.04
C ASN A 235 23.37 16.17 -12.59
N ALA A 236 24.08 17.28 -12.60
CA ALA A 236 23.64 18.46 -13.31
C ALA A 236 24.00 18.35 -14.80
N GLY A 237 23.07 18.72 -15.68
CA GLY A 237 23.34 18.79 -17.11
C GLY A 237 23.00 17.55 -17.92
N MET A 238 22.20 16.64 -17.38
CA MET A 238 21.62 15.55 -18.17
C MET A 238 20.67 16.11 -19.24
N THR A 239 20.74 15.53 -20.44
CA THR A 239 19.90 15.92 -21.57
C THR A 239 19.38 14.67 -22.29
N LEU A 240 18.33 14.83 -23.09
CA LEU A 240 17.92 13.78 -24.03
C LEU A 240 18.98 13.61 -25.14
N ALA A 241 19.49 12.38 -25.26
CA ALA A 241 20.47 12.04 -26.29
C ALA A 241 19.83 11.90 -27.69
N ALA A 242 18.57 11.46 -27.73
CA ALA A 242 17.77 11.29 -28.93
C ALA A 242 16.37 11.85 -28.72
N GLU A 243 15.65 12.11 -29.80
CA GLU A 243 14.25 12.52 -29.75
C GLU A 243 13.41 11.46 -29.05
N ALA A 244 12.61 11.88 -28.05
CA ALA A 244 11.64 11.03 -27.42
C ALA A 244 10.35 11.08 -28.22
N LEU A 245 10.07 10.03 -28.99
CA LEU A 245 8.88 9.93 -29.83
C LEU A 245 7.62 9.65 -29.00
N VAL A 246 6.47 10.06 -29.52
CA VAL A 246 5.17 9.76 -28.94
C VAL A 246 5.01 8.23 -28.75
N GLY A 247 4.56 7.81 -27.56
CA GLY A 247 4.42 6.41 -27.19
C GLY A 247 5.71 5.73 -26.68
N ALA A 248 6.84 6.42 -26.65
CA ALA A 248 8.09 5.86 -26.12
C ALA A 248 7.94 5.59 -24.60
N THR A 249 8.39 4.41 -24.17
CA THR A 249 8.42 3.96 -22.77
C THR A 249 9.86 3.89 -22.22
N ALA A 250 10.83 4.39 -22.96
CA ALA A 250 12.21 4.53 -22.54
C ALA A 250 12.78 5.84 -23.08
N LEU A 251 13.60 6.51 -22.29
CA LEU A 251 14.30 7.74 -22.64
C LEU A 251 15.79 7.45 -22.81
N SER A 252 16.38 7.95 -23.88
CA SER A 252 17.82 7.91 -24.09
C SER A 252 18.44 9.22 -23.56
N LEU A 253 19.30 9.11 -22.55
CA LEU A 253 19.90 10.23 -21.85
C LEU A 253 21.38 10.36 -22.14
N ALA A 254 21.87 11.59 -22.28
CA ALA A 254 23.26 11.95 -22.32
C ALA A 254 23.70 12.63 -21.03
N GLY A 255 25.00 12.59 -20.69
CA GLY A 255 25.53 13.15 -19.44
C GLY A 255 25.22 12.31 -18.21
N VAL A 256 24.94 11.03 -18.39
CA VAL A 256 24.61 10.11 -17.29
C VAL A 256 25.86 9.66 -16.52
N ASP A 257 27.03 9.55 -17.21
CA ASP A 257 28.36 9.21 -16.66
C ASP A 257 28.36 7.99 -15.69
N GLY A 258 27.55 6.96 -16.00
CA GLY A 258 27.44 5.76 -15.20
C GLY A 258 26.64 5.93 -13.91
N ALA A 259 25.92 7.03 -13.75
CA ALA A 259 25.05 7.24 -12.61
C ALA A 259 23.88 6.25 -12.60
N ALA A 260 23.48 5.84 -11.41
CA ALA A 260 22.40 4.90 -11.21
C ALA A 260 21.04 5.62 -11.08
N PHE A 261 20.05 5.08 -11.75
CA PHE A 261 18.64 5.40 -11.53
C PHE A 261 18.00 4.28 -10.73
N VAL A 262 17.19 4.63 -9.77
CA VAL A 262 16.47 3.68 -8.92
C VAL A 262 14.99 3.67 -9.30
N LYS A 263 14.36 2.49 -9.24
CA LYS A 263 12.91 2.38 -9.45
C LYS A 263 12.16 3.33 -8.51
N GLY A 264 11.36 4.20 -9.08
CA GLY A 264 10.60 5.21 -8.35
C GLY A 264 11.18 6.63 -8.42
N ASP A 265 12.38 6.82 -9.01
CA ASP A 265 12.92 8.14 -9.33
C ASP A 265 11.97 8.88 -10.27
N VAL A 266 11.73 10.15 -9.99
CA VAL A 266 10.89 10.99 -10.84
C VAL A 266 11.77 11.86 -11.72
N LEU A 267 11.48 11.81 -13.03
CA LEU A 267 12.16 12.62 -14.05
C LEU A 267 11.24 13.76 -14.48
N THR A 268 11.80 14.96 -14.54
CA THR A 268 11.17 16.14 -15.13
C THR A 268 11.97 16.60 -16.33
N ILE A 269 11.27 17.00 -17.39
CA ILE A 269 11.89 17.42 -18.65
C ILE A 269 11.53 18.89 -18.88
N ALA A 270 12.54 19.70 -19.17
CA ALA A 270 12.34 21.13 -19.39
C ALA A 270 11.36 21.40 -20.54
N GLY A 271 10.37 22.27 -20.30
CA GLY A 271 9.34 22.61 -21.30
C GLY A 271 8.22 21.56 -21.46
N SER A 272 8.28 20.42 -20.76
CA SER A 272 7.19 19.44 -20.71
C SER A 272 6.45 19.52 -19.38
N HIS A 273 5.13 19.43 -19.45
CA HIS A 273 4.29 19.29 -18.24
C HIS A 273 4.16 17.84 -17.77
N GLN A 274 4.63 16.89 -18.59
CA GLN A 274 4.59 15.48 -18.27
C GLN A 274 5.79 15.12 -17.38
N THR A 275 5.51 14.43 -16.29
CA THR A 275 6.52 13.84 -15.39
C THR A 275 6.58 12.34 -15.61
N PHE A 276 7.74 11.75 -15.40
CA PHE A 276 7.99 10.34 -15.64
C PHE A 276 8.53 9.68 -14.38
N VAL A 277 8.20 8.42 -14.17
CA VAL A 277 8.84 7.60 -13.12
C VAL A 277 9.68 6.50 -13.75
N VAL A 278 10.83 6.24 -13.16
CA VAL A 278 11.71 5.13 -13.55
C VAL A 278 11.09 3.81 -13.08
N THR A 279 10.89 2.87 -14.02
CA THR A 279 10.18 1.60 -13.74
C THR A 279 11.10 0.48 -13.29
N ALA A 280 12.41 0.57 -13.56
CA ALA A 280 13.39 -0.43 -13.15
C ALA A 280 14.74 0.23 -12.86
N ASP A 281 15.50 -0.35 -11.93
CA ASP A 281 16.85 0.11 -11.63
C ASP A 281 17.75 -0.02 -12.88
N THR A 282 18.50 1.02 -13.21
CA THR A 282 19.41 1.03 -14.34
C THR A 282 20.61 1.96 -14.10
N THR A 283 21.75 1.60 -14.68
CA THR A 283 22.97 2.42 -14.72
C THR A 283 23.32 2.85 -16.15
N GLY A 284 22.46 2.51 -17.12
CA GLY A 284 22.68 2.81 -18.54
C GLY A 284 22.09 4.15 -18.98
N SER A 285 22.45 4.56 -20.18
CA SER A 285 21.90 5.76 -20.82
C SER A 285 20.44 5.61 -21.29
N VAL A 286 19.92 4.39 -21.36
CA VAL A 286 18.52 4.12 -21.71
C VAL A 286 17.75 3.80 -20.44
N VAL A 287 16.84 4.70 -20.08
CA VAL A 287 16.07 4.64 -18.82
C VAL A 287 14.62 4.28 -19.13
N PRO A 288 14.13 3.15 -18.62
CA PRO A 288 12.72 2.77 -18.79
C PRO A 288 11.83 3.65 -17.93
N VAL A 289 10.81 4.24 -18.54
CA VAL A 289 9.93 5.22 -17.87
C VAL A 289 8.45 4.90 -18.04
N TYR A 290 7.65 5.43 -17.13
CA TYR A 290 6.20 5.48 -17.20
C TYR A 290 5.72 6.89 -16.77
N PRO A 291 4.67 7.43 -17.39
CA PRO A 291 3.89 6.94 -18.52
C PRO A 291 4.66 7.05 -19.85
N ALA A 292 4.06 6.53 -20.92
CA ALA A 292 4.59 6.75 -22.25
C ALA A 292 4.58 8.23 -22.62
N VAL A 293 5.52 8.66 -23.46
CA VAL A 293 5.64 10.04 -23.93
C VAL A 293 4.39 10.42 -24.73
N VAL A 294 3.75 11.52 -24.35
CA VAL A 294 2.52 12.01 -25.01
C VAL A 294 2.87 12.92 -26.19
N ASP A 295 3.79 13.87 -25.98
CA ASP A 295 4.23 14.81 -27.01
C ASP A 295 5.71 14.57 -27.31
N SER A 296 6.11 14.59 -28.60
CA SER A 296 7.51 14.41 -28.96
C SER A 296 8.39 15.48 -28.33
N ILE A 297 9.54 15.05 -27.78
CA ILE A 297 10.48 15.93 -27.10
C ILE A 297 11.82 15.92 -27.84
N ALA A 298 12.30 17.10 -28.19
CA ALA A 298 13.52 17.27 -28.98
C ALA A 298 14.77 16.77 -28.22
N PRO A 299 15.79 16.27 -28.96
CA PRO A 299 17.07 15.94 -28.37
C PRO A 299 17.75 17.19 -27.80
N GLY A 300 18.62 17.02 -26.82
CA GLY A 300 19.28 18.12 -26.12
C GLY A 300 18.43 18.81 -25.05
N THR A 301 17.15 18.46 -24.89
CA THR A 301 16.30 18.99 -23.84
C THR A 301 16.78 18.52 -22.45
N ALA A 302 16.88 19.46 -21.52
CA ALA A 302 17.38 19.18 -20.18
C ALA A 302 16.42 18.26 -19.41
N VAL A 303 16.99 17.27 -18.72
CA VAL A 303 16.30 16.30 -17.87
C VAL A 303 16.82 16.44 -16.45
N THR A 304 15.91 16.52 -15.50
CA THR A 304 16.26 16.60 -14.07
C THR A 304 15.61 15.45 -13.33
N VAL A 305 16.37 14.80 -12.44
CA VAL A 305 15.88 13.80 -11.50
C VAL A 305 15.56 14.47 -10.18
N VAL A 306 14.38 14.19 -9.62
CA VAL A 306 14.01 14.69 -8.29
C VAL A 306 14.88 14.00 -7.25
N GLY A 307 15.49 14.78 -6.35
CA GLY A 307 16.34 14.27 -5.27
C GLY A 307 15.58 13.50 -4.19
N ASP A 308 16.29 13.18 -3.12
CA ASP A 308 15.73 12.51 -1.94
C ASP A 308 14.57 13.30 -1.35
N HIS A 309 13.49 12.63 -0.98
CA HIS A 309 12.31 13.30 -0.46
C HIS A 309 11.41 12.39 0.41
N PRO A 310 10.67 12.97 1.36
CA PRO A 310 9.58 12.28 2.03
C PRO A 310 8.45 11.99 1.02
N VAL A 311 7.78 10.87 1.18
CA VAL A 311 6.71 10.46 0.26
C VAL A 311 5.36 10.72 0.88
N ASP A 312 4.80 11.89 0.58
CA ASP A 312 3.42 12.22 0.88
C ASP A 312 2.55 11.85 -0.33
N LEU A 313 1.54 11.02 -0.13
CA LEU A 313 0.71 10.48 -1.20
C LEU A 313 -0.70 11.03 -1.16
N ALA A 314 -1.12 11.71 -2.23
CA ALA A 314 -2.52 12.01 -2.50
C ALA A 314 -3.08 10.99 -3.50
N PHE A 315 -4.18 10.33 -3.18
CA PHE A 315 -4.76 9.30 -4.05
C PHE A 315 -6.25 9.09 -3.80
N THR A 316 -6.88 8.39 -4.73
CA THR A 316 -8.26 7.90 -4.55
C THR A 316 -8.24 6.40 -4.25
N LYS A 317 -9.30 5.90 -3.64
CA LYS A 317 -9.43 4.48 -3.28
C LYS A 317 -9.13 3.53 -4.45
N SER A 318 -9.45 3.91 -5.68
CA SER A 318 -9.25 3.09 -6.89
C SER A 318 -7.82 3.12 -7.45
N ALA A 319 -6.91 3.91 -6.89
CA ALA A 319 -5.52 3.98 -7.36
C ALA A 319 -4.75 2.69 -7.07
N PHE A 320 -4.96 2.13 -5.90
CA PHE A 320 -4.28 0.93 -5.41
C PHE A 320 -5.26 -0.18 -5.07
N LEU A 321 -4.78 -1.40 -5.17
CA LEU A 321 -5.52 -2.59 -4.81
C LEU A 321 -4.67 -3.48 -3.92
N ILE A 322 -5.31 -4.01 -2.87
CA ILE A 322 -4.81 -5.10 -2.06
C ILE A 322 -5.79 -6.27 -2.13
N ALA A 323 -5.27 -7.47 -2.32
CA ALA A 323 -6.03 -8.69 -2.27
C ALA A 323 -5.46 -9.60 -1.19
N PHE A 324 -6.28 -10.02 -0.26
CA PHE A 324 -5.94 -11.05 0.71
C PHE A 324 -6.58 -12.37 0.27
N ARG A 325 -5.90 -13.47 0.52
CA ARG A 325 -6.45 -14.81 0.24
C ARG A 325 -6.16 -15.78 1.36
N ASN A 326 -7.07 -16.69 1.53
CA ASN A 326 -6.89 -17.83 2.41
C ASN A 326 -5.80 -18.74 1.84
N LEU A 327 -4.91 -19.19 2.72
CA LEU A 327 -3.89 -20.18 2.37
C LEU A 327 -4.53 -21.58 2.35
N GLU A 328 -4.20 -22.35 1.34
CA GLU A 328 -4.60 -23.75 1.27
C GLU A 328 -3.96 -24.55 2.42
N VAL A 329 -4.77 -25.37 3.08
CA VAL A 329 -4.31 -26.17 4.21
C VAL A 329 -4.03 -27.58 3.74
N PRO A 330 -2.84 -28.15 4.02
CA PRO A 330 -2.56 -29.55 3.72
C PRO A 330 -3.49 -30.48 4.54
N GLU A 331 -4.15 -31.41 3.87
CA GLU A 331 -5.08 -32.37 4.50
C GLU A 331 -4.41 -33.27 5.56
N ASP A 332 -3.08 -33.52 5.45
CA ASP A 332 -2.29 -34.42 6.31
C ASP A 332 -1.36 -33.72 7.31
N ALA A 333 -1.67 -32.52 7.76
CA ALA A 333 -0.83 -31.80 8.74
C ALA A 333 -0.97 -32.40 10.17
N ALA A 334 -0.52 -33.64 10.34
CA ALA A 334 -0.57 -34.32 11.64
C ALA A 334 0.27 -33.58 12.69
N GLY A 335 -0.36 -33.25 13.84
CA GLY A 335 0.31 -32.59 14.97
C GLY A 335 0.39 -31.07 14.89
N VAL A 336 -0.20 -30.45 13.89
CA VAL A 336 -0.32 -28.99 13.77
C VAL A 336 -1.80 -28.59 13.91
N ASN A 337 -2.09 -27.82 14.94
CA ASN A 337 -3.42 -27.20 15.06
C ASN A 337 -3.40 -25.90 14.26
N PHE A 338 -4.37 -25.70 13.39
CA PHE A 338 -4.52 -24.48 12.62
C PHE A 338 -5.91 -23.89 12.79
N ALA A 339 -5.98 -22.59 12.76
CA ALA A 339 -7.23 -21.84 12.66
C ALA A 339 -7.07 -20.76 11.59
N GLN A 340 -8.06 -20.59 10.76
CA GLN A 340 -8.06 -19.59 9.70
C GLN A 340 -9.38 -18.86 9.71
N MET A 341 -9.29 -17.55 9.53
CA MET A 341 -10.47 -16.68 9.44
C MET A 341 -10.22 -15.61 8.39
N SER A 342 -11.24 -15.33 7.60
CA SER A 342 -11.32 -14.14 6.76
C SER A 342 -12.48 -13.27 7.21
N ASP A 343 -12.25 -11.95 7.25
CA ASP A 343 -13.31 -10.99 7.49
C ASP A 343 -13.91 -10.56 6.15
N PRO A 344 -15.15 -10.94 5.84
CA PRO A 344 -15.79 -10.61 4.57
C PRO A 344 -15.99 -9.10 4.37
N ARG A 345 -15.96 -8.32 5.45
CA ARG A 345 -16.13 -6.87 5.41
C ARG A 345 -14.86 -6.15 4.98
N THR A 346 -13.71 -6.62 5.45
CA THR A 346 -12.41 -6.00 5.21
C THR A 346 -11.55 -6.77 4.20
N GLY A 347 -11.94 -7.99 3.85
CA GLY A 347 -11.19 -8.89 2.97
C GLY A 347 -9.91 -9.46 3.58
N ILE A 348 -9.59 -9.12 4.83
CA ILE A 348 -8.37 -9.57 5.50
C ILE A 348 -8.51 -11.05 5.85
N SER A 349 -7.54 -11.85 5.45
CA SER A 349 -7.42 -13.25 5.87
C SER A 349 -6.20 -13.45 6.74
N LEU A 350 -6.38 -14.16 7.83
CA LEU A 350 -5.34 -14.49 8.79
C LEU A 350 -5.41 -15.96 9.15
N ARG A 351 -4.28 -16.65 9.08
CA ARG A 351 -4.12 -18.02 9.51
C ARG A 351 -3.22 -18.06 10.74
N MET A 352 -3.61 -18.84 11.74
CA MET A 352 -2.85 -19.11 12.94
C MET A 352 -2.50 -20.60 12.99
N LEU A 353 -1.25 -20.90 13.22
CA LEU A 353 -0.73 -22.25 13.38
C LEU A 353 -0.15 -22.41 14.78
N ARG A 354 -0.38 -23.56 15.38
CA ARG A 354 0.19 -23.94 16.67
C ARG A 354 0.70 -25.38 16.62
N TRP A 355 1.94 -25.60 17.06
CA TRP A 355 2.51 -26.93 17.20
C TRP A 355 3.49 -26.96 18.36
N TYR A 356 3.77 -28.16 18.85
CA TYR A 356 4.80 -28.42 19.85
C TYR A 356 6.07 -28.91 19.16
N GLU A 357 7.21 -28.29 19.46
CA GLU A 357 8.52 -28.69 18.93
C GLU A 357 9.29 -29.44 20.01
N PRO A 358 9.37 -30.81 19.96
CA PRO A 358 10.02 -31.62 21.01
C PRO A 358 11.49 -31.33 21.16
N ARG A 359 12.20 -30.93 20.09
CA ARG A 359 13.64 -30.65 20.13
C ARG A 359 13.99 -29.44 21.00
N THR A 360 13.11 -28.48 21.08
CA THR A 360 13.33 -27.24 21.82
C THR A 360 12.44 -27.13 23.05
N GLU A 361 11.65 -28.16 23.33
CA GLU A 361 10.68 -28.20 24.43
C GLU A 361 9.85 -26.91 24.50
N SER A 362 9.25 -26.55 23.35
CA SER A 362 8.54 -25.30 23.23
C SER A 362 7.29 -25.42 22.37
N THR A 363 6.26 -24.70 22.74
CA THR A 363 5.07 -24.50 21.92
C THR A 363 5.33 -23.34 20.97
N GLN A 364 5.19 -23.60 19.68
CA GLN A 364 5.36 -22.63 18.60
C GLN A 364 4.01 -22.06 18.18
N TRP A 365 3.99 -20.76 17.94
CA TRP A 365 2.83 -20.02 17.42
C TRP A 365 3.25 -19.25 16.18
N LYS A 366 2.47 -19.34 15.12
CA LYS A 366 2.73 -18.65 13.85
C LYS A 366 1.47 -18.02 13.34
N PHE A 367 1.52 -16.70 13.10
CA PHE A 367 0.50 -15.95 12.38
C PHE A 367 0.98 -15.69 10.98
N GLU A 368 0.12 -15.90 9.99
CA GLU A 368 0.49 -15.68 8.59
C GLU A 368 -0.70 -15.16 7.76
N THR A 369 -0.34 -14.38 6.76
CA THR A 369 -1.29 -13.83 5.77
C THR A 369 -0.69 -13.89 4.39
N LEU A 370 -1.52 -14.17 3.39
CA LEU A 370 -1.16 -14.13 1.98
C LEU A 370 -1.84 -12.92 1.35
N CYS A 371 -1.03 -12.03 0.76
CA CYS A 371 -1.57 -10.86 0.07
C CYS A 371 -0.85 -10.58 -1.26
N GLY A 372 -1.57 -9.94 -2.15
CA GLY A 372 -1.10 -9.39 -3.40
C GLY A 372 -1.37 -7.89 -3.45
N LEU A 373 -0.45 -7.12 -4.00
CA LEU A 373 -0.50 -5.67 -4.07
C LEU A 373 -0.32 -5.21 -5.51
N LYS A 374 -1.11 -4.25 -5.95
CA LYS A 374 -0.97 -3.70 -7.31
C LYS A 374 -1.43 -2.25 -7.39
N THR A 375 -0.69 -1.45 -8.15
CA THR A 375 -1.16 -0.14 -8.62
C THR A 375 -2.07 -0.38 -9.81
N VAL A 376 -3.34 0.00 -9.68
CA VAL A 376 -4.38 -0.20 -10.71
C VAL A 376 -4.45 1.00 -11.64
N SER A 377 -4.51 2.19 -11.06
CA SER A 377 -4.67 3.45 -11.78
C SER A 377 -3.67 4.48 -11.25
N PRO A 378 -2.40 4.48 -11.76
CA PRO A 378 -1.38 5.43 -11.32
C PRO A 378 -1.77 6.90 -11.55
N GLU A 379 -2.60 7.16 -12.55
CA GLU A 379 -3.16 8.48 -12.88
C GLU A 379 -4.03 9.07 -11.77
N ARG A 380 -4.54 8.22 -10.86
CA ARG A 380 -5.38 8.60 -9.71
C ARG A 380 -4.60 8.81 -8.43
N ALA A 381 -3.29 8.86 -8.53
CA ALA A 381 -2.40 9.14 -7.41
C ALA A 381 -1.36 10.21 -7.79
N LEU A 382 -0.84 10.89 -6.77
CA LEU A 382 0.04 12.05 -6.88
C LEU A 382 0.99 12.08 -5.68
N ARG A 383 2.25 12.41 -5.88
CA ARG A 383 3.19 12.74 -4.80
C ARG A 383 3.11 14.23 -4.50
N LEU A 384 2.93 14.58 -3.24
CA LEU A 384 2.89 15.98 -2.80
C LEU A 384 4.33 16.53 -2.71
N GLY A 385 4.55 17.68 -3.30
CA GLY A 385 5.80 18.43 -3.23
C GLY A 385 5.58 19.82 -2.65
N GLY A 386 6.65 20.48 -2.23
CA GLY A 386 6.64 21.89 -1.84
C GLY A 386 6.81 22.82 -3.05
N HIS A 387 6.37 24.04 -2.91
CA HIS A 387 6.51 25.11 -3.90
C HIS A 387 7.67 26.02 -3.57
#